data_b32fe3e1f3199e8f54e8d1d08114453e
#
_entry.id   b32fe3e1f3199e8f54e8d1d08114453e
#
_cell.length_a   1.000
_cell.length_b   1.000
_cell.length_c   1.000
_cell.angle_alpha   90.00
_cell.angle_beta   90.00
_cell.angle_gamma   90.00
#
_symmetry.space_group_name_H-M   'P 1'
#
loop_
_entity.id
_entity.type
_entity.pdbx_description
1 polymer ?
#
loop_
_entity_poly.entity_id
_entity_poly.type
_entity_poly.pdbx_seq_one_letter_code
_entity_poly.pdbx_strand_id
1 'polypeptide(L)'
;PSDQKPTLADRLDNSKILGGLLALTGVVLTVNAFVTGGLAALDLNVFNFGFLMIGLLLYMSPSKYQRDFYEAVHGSAGVILLFPFYAGIIGVMTGTGLVDTMTESLLSIATEDTFAVTAWITGGILNVFVPSAGGEWAIIGGPMLAAGADLGIPAGQTIAAYAAGDAHTNLLNPFWAIPLLAITGLRARDMFGYAIT
;
A
#
# COMPACT_ATOMS: atom_id res chain seq x y z
N PRO A 1 27.10 -6.22 31.91
CA PRO A 1 27.90 -5.81 30.78
C PRO A 1 29.12 -6.74 30.72
N SER A 2 29.12 -7.66 29.74
CA SER A 2 30.22 -8.59 29.58
C SER A 2 31.41 -7.83 29.01
N ASP A 3 32.55 -7.85 29.72
CA ASP A 3 33.87 -7.31 29.34
C ASP A 3 34.49 -8.08 28.15
N GLN A 4 33.69 -8.65 27.26
CA GLN A 4 34.18 -9.38 26.10
C GLN A 4 34.60 -8.39 25.01
N LYS A 5 35.82 -8.55 24.51
CA LYS A 5 36.33 -7.78 23.37
C LYS A 5 35.40 -8.00 22.17
N PRO A 6 35.04 -6.92 21.43
CA PRO A 6 34.18 -7.03 20.28
C PRO A 6 34.74 -8.04 19.26
N THR A 7 33.91 -8.96 18.83
CA THR A 7 34.24 -9.96 17.81
C THR A 7 34.43 -9.27 16.43
N LEU A 8 34.94 -10.00 15.46
CA LEU A 8 35.06 -9.52 14.09
C LEU A 8 33.65 -9.16 13.51
N ALA A 9 32.65 -9.98 13.83
CA ALA A 9 31.26 -9.73 13.43
C ALA A 9 30.75 -8.41 14.02
N ASP A 10 30.98 -8.17 15.32
CA ASP A 10 30.55 -6.91 15.96
C ASP A 10 31.22 -5.67 15.33
N ARG A 11 32.46 -5.81 14.89
CA ARG A 11 33.20 -4.73 14.23
C ARG A 11 32.66 -4.45 12.82
N LEU A 12 32.30 -5.49 12.07
CA LEU A 12 31.72 -5.37 10.73
C LEU A 12 30.31 -4.76 10.83
N ASP A 13 29.47 -5.24 11.73
CA ASP A 13 28.09 -4.76 11.93
C ASP A 13 28.02 -3.31 12.41
N ASN A 14 29.06 -2.85 13.11
CA ASN A 14 29.16 -1.46 13.55
C ASN A 14 30.02 -0.59 12.62
N SER A 15 30.52 -1.14 11.51
CA SER A 15 31.39 -0.40 10.58
C SER A 15 30.61 0.63 9.77
N LYS A 16 30.88 1.90 10.01
CA LYS A 16 30.31 3.00 9.23
C LYS A 16 30.75 2.97 7.77
N ILE A 17 31.96 2.47 7.50
CA ILE A 17 32.48 2.38 6.13
C ILE A 17 31.73 1.31 5.36
N LEU A 18 31.57 0.14 5.95
CA LEU A 18 30.84 -0.97 5.32
C LEU A 18 29.36 -0.60 5.12
N GLY A 19 28.71 -0.09 6.16
CA GLY A 19 27.32 0.37 6.09
C GLY A 19 27.12 1.48 5.04
N GLY A 20 28.03 2.46 5.01
CA GLY A 20 28.00 3.54 4.03
C GLY A 20 28.22 3.07 2.59
N LEU A 21 29.16 2.16 2.36
CA LEU A 21 29.41 1.58 1.03
C LEU A 21 28.20 0.78 0.52
N LEU A 22 27.63 -0.08 1.36
CA LEU A 22 26.44 -0.86 1.00
C LEU A 22 25.26 0.07 0.69
N ALA A 23 25.01 1.03 1.55
CA ALA A 23 23.92 1.98 1.37
C ALA A 23 24.10 2.84 0.11
N LEU A 24 25.30 3.37 -0.10
CA LEU A 24 25.59 4.18 -1.29
C LEU A 24 25.41 3.35 -2.59
N THR A 25 25.91 2.12 -2.61
CA THR A 25 25.71 1.20 -3.73
C THR A 25 24.22 0.98 -3.99
N GLY A 26 23.43 0.72 -2.96
CA GLY A 26 21.97 0.53 -3.08
C GLY A 26 21.26 1.77 -3.59
N VAL A 27 21.62 2.96 -3.10
CA VAL A 27 21.05 4.23 -3.59
C VAL A 27 21.41 4.47 -5.04
N VAL A 28 22.65 4.23 -5.43
CA VAL A 28 23.09 4.35 -6.83
C VAL A 28 22.32 3.40 -7.74
N LEU A 29 22.10 2.15 -7.33
CA LEU A 29 21.30 1.19 -8.10
C LEU A 29 19.84 1.65 -8.23
N THR A 30 19.25 2.18 -7.15
CA THR A 30 17.90 2.74 -7.19
C THR A 30 17.79 3.93 -8.14
N VAL A 31 18.73 4.87 -8.06
CA VAL A 31 18.78 6.03 -8.96
C VAL A 31 18.97 5.57 -10.41
N ASN A 32 19.86 4.59 -10.64
CA ASN A 32 20.09 4.04 -11.99
C ASN A 32 18.81 3.40 -12.55
N ALA A 33 18.04 2.68 -11.75
CA ALA A 33 16.76 2.12 -12.17
C ALA A 33 15.81 3.22 -12.70
N PHE A 34 15.71 4.35 -12.00
CA PHE A 34 14.89 5.48 -12.44
C PHE A 34 15.47 6.20 -13.68
N VAL A 35 16.78 6.34 -13.76
CA VAL A 35 17.43 6.97 -14.93
C VAL A 35 17.21 6.15 -16.20
N THR A 36 17.26 4.82 -16.08
CA THR A 36 17.13 3.91 -17.23
C THR A 36 15.70 3.54 -17.58
N GLY A 37 14.85 3.35 -16.56
CA GLY A 37 13.46 2.90 -16.72
C GLY A 37 12.41 4.02 -16.63
N GLY A 38 12.81 5.24 -16.26
CA GLY A 38 11.87 6.35 -16.05
C GLY A 38 10.81 6.00 -15.00
N LEU A 39 9.59 6.45 -15.24
CA LEU A 39 8.45 6.17 -14.33
C LEU A 39 8.04 4.67 -14.32
N ALA A 40 8.39 3.90 -15.36
CA ALA A 40 8.13 2.47 -15.40
C ALA A 40 8.97 1.68 -14.38
N ALA A 41 10.07 2.25 -13.89
CA ALA A 41 10.88 1.66 -12.81
C ALA A 41 10.23 1.83 -11.42
N LEU A 42 9.14 2.56 -11.30
CA LEU A 42 8.44 2.81 -10.05
C LEU A 42 7.56 1.59 -9.69
N ASP A 43 8.22 0.50 -9.30
CA ASP A 43 7.58 -0.68 -8.75
C ASP A 43 7.83 -0.79 -7.23
N LEU A 44 7.07 -1.66 -6.56
CA LEU A 44 7.15 -1.86 -5.10
C LEU A 44 8.55 -2.34 -4.66
N ASN A 45 9.27 -3.10 -5.48
CA ASN A 45 10.59 -3.63 -5.10
C ASN A 45 11.63 -2.52 -5.12
N VAL A 46 11.67 -1.72 -6.21
CA VAL A 46 12.57 -0.58 -6.34
C VAL A 46 12.29 0.46 -5.24
N PHE A 47 11.01 0.72 -4.98
CA PHE A 47 10.58 1.64 -3.92
C PHE A 47 11.03 1.17 -2.53
N ASN A 48 10.70 -0.08 -2.15
CA ASN A 48 11.07 -0.64 -0.85
C ASN A 48 12.59 -0.72 -0.70
N PHE A 49 13.31 -1.19 -1.72
CA PHE A 49 14.76 -1.26 -1.71
C PHE A 49 15.39 0.14 -1.56
N GLY A 50 14.88 1.12 -2.28
CA GLY A 50 15.34 2.50 -2.18
C GLY A 50 15.21 3.07 -0.77
N PHE A 51 14.04 2.91 -0.14
CA PHE A 51 13.82 3.37 1.24
C PHE A 51 14.71 2.64 2.24
N LEU A 52 14.91 1.33 2.10
CA LEU A 52 15.83 0.56 2.96
C LEU A 52 17.26 1.08 2.83
N MET A 53 17.72 1.36 1.62
CA MET A 53 19.09 1.85 1.38
C MET A 53 19.28 3.30 1.81
N ILE A 54 18.29 4.17 1.63
CA ILE A 54 18.32 5.54 2.15
C ILE A 54 18.35 5.50 3.69
N GLY A 55 17.52 4.67 4.31
CA GLY A 55 17.52 4.46 5.75
C GLY A 55 18.91 4.03 6.25
N LEU A 56 19.50 3.00 5.65
CA LEU A 56 20.84 2.54 6.00
C LEU A 56 21.91 3.63 5.78
N LEU A 57 21.78 4.46 4.73
CA LEU A 57 22.70 5.57 4.47
C LEU A 57 22.65 6.62 5.57
N LEU A 58 21.46 6.95 6.07
CA LEU A 58 21.30 7.92 7.15
C LEU A 58 21.90 7.41 8.48
N TYR A 59 21.78 6.13 8.75
CA TYR A 59 22.35 5.51 9.96
C TYR A 59 23.84 5.22 9.83
N MET A 60 24.33 4.90 8.65
CA MET A 60 25.71 4.48 8.36
C MET A 60 26.22 3.29 9.21
N SER A 61 25.36 2.65 9.96
CA SER A 61 25.70 1.52 10.84
C SER A 61 24.61 0.48 10.75
N PRO A 62 24.90 -0.71 10.17
CA PRO A 62 23.91 -1.80 10.03
C PRO A 62 23.26 -2.17 11.36
N SER A 63 24.04 -2.32 12.43
CA SER A 63 23.52 -2.73 13.75
C SER A 63 22.57 -1.70 14.37
N LYS A 64 22.88 -0.41 14.23
CA LYS A 64 21.96 0.65 14.71
C LYS A 64 20.69 0.72 13.90
N TYR A 65 20.83 0.65 12.58
CA TYR A 65 19.68 0.62 11.67
C TYR A 65 18.77 -0.57 11.95
N GLN A 66 19.35 -1.77 12.12
CA GLN A 66 18.60 -2.98 12.46
C GLN A 66 17.84 -2.82 13.79
N ARG A 67 18.48 -2.31 14.84
CA ARG A 67 17.83 -2.13 16.14
C ARG A 67 16.62 -1.20 16.05
N ASP A 68 16.80 -0.04 15.43
CA ASP A 68 15.73 0.95 15.34
C ASP A 68 14.63 0.51 14.33
N PHE A 69 15.01 -0.28 13.31
CA PHE A 69 14.08 -0.97 12.44
C PHE A 69 13.21 -1.99 13.19
N TYR A 70 13.79 -2.75 14.12
CA TYR A 70 13.05 -3.66 15.00
C TYR A 70 12.00 -2.92 15.82
N GLU A 71 12.33 -1.77 16.37
CA GLU A 71 11.37 -0.94 17.12
C GLU A 71 10.25 -0.43 16.20
N ALA A 72 10.59 0.02 14.99
CA ALA A 72 9.61 0.49 14.01
C ALA A 72 8.64 -0.62 13.55
N VAL A 73 9.09 -1.87 13.42
CA VAL A 73 8.24 -3.02 13.05
C VAL A 73 7.12 -3.27 14.07
N HIS A 74 7.32 -2.95 15.35
CA HIS A 74 6.25 -3.06 16.35
C HIS A 74 5.02 -2.21 15.98
N GLY A 75 5.22 -1.03 15.35
CA GLY A 75 4.14 -0.21 14.83
C GLY A 75 3.36 -0.86 13.68
N SER A 76 3.95 -1.82 12.99
CA SER A 76 3.33 -2.56 11.87
C SER A 76 2.60 -3.83 12.31
N ALA A 77 2.68 -4.22 13.58
CA ALA A 77 2.11 -5.48 14.07
C ALA A 77 0.60 -5.59 13.80
N GLY A 78 -0.15 -4.49 13.94
CA GLY A 78 -1.58 -4.43 13.63
C GLY A 78 -1.86 -4.75 12.15
N VAL A 79 -1.06 -4.22 11.25
CA VAL A 79 -1.19 -4.48 9.80
C VAL A 79 -0.91 -5.95 9.51
N ILE A 80 0.22 -6.48 10.02
CA ILE A 80 0.62 -7.88 9.80
C ILE A 80 -0.45 -8.86 10.31
N LEU A 81 -1.10 -8.54 11.43
CA LEU A 81 -2.17 -9.36 11.99
C LEU A 81 -3.47 -9.27 11.18
N LEU A 82 -3.85 -8.06 10.74
CA LEU A 82 -5.16 -7.82 10.11
C LEU A 82 -5.20 -8.19 8.62
N PHE A 83 -4.08 -8.07 7.90
CA PHE A 83 -4.04 -8.41 6.47
C PHE A 83 -4.52 -9.82 6.12
N PRO A 84 -4.14 -10.89 6.86
CA PRO A 84 -4.67 -12.23 6.61
C PRO A 84 -6.19 -12.34 6.75
N PHE A 85 -6.81 -11.60 7.67
CA PHE A 85 -8.27 -11.58 7.82
C PHE A 85 -8.94 -10.92 6.62
N TYR A 86 -8.40 -9.78 6.15
CA TYR A 86 -8.91 -9.14 4.94
C TYR A 86 -8.71 -10.02 3.70
N ALA A 87 -7.54 -10.66 3.57
CA ALA A 87 -7.31 -11.64 2.50
C ALA A 87 -8.32 -12.78 2.54
N GLY A 88 -8.71 -13.24 3.75
CA GLY A 88 -9.76 -14.23 3.93
C GLY A 88 -11.13 -13.73 3.47
N ILE A 89 -11.51 -12.49 3.83
CA ILE A 89 -12.76 -11.86 3.37
C ILE A 89 -12.77 -11.76 1.84
N ILE A 90 -11.70 -11.25 1.25
CA ILE A 90 -11.53 -11.17 -0.21
C ILE A 90 -11.67 -12.56 -0.85
N GLY A 91 -10.99 -13.57 -0.29
CA GLY A 91 -11.05 -14.95 -0.78
C GLY A 91 -12.44 -15.54 -0.75
N VAL A 92 -13.22 -15.27 0.31
CA VAL A 92 -14.63 -15.70 0.39
C VAL A 92 -15.49 -14.97 -0.64
N MET A 93 -15.36 -13.65 -0.74
CA MET A 93 -16.16 -12.84 -1.67
C MET A 93 -15.89 -13.20 -3.13
N THR A 94 -14.63 -13.41 -3.50
CA THR A 94 -14.25 -13.82 -4.86
C THR A 94 -14.62 -15.28 -5.13
N GLY A 95 -14.33 -16.19 -4.19
CA GLY A 95 -14.60 -17.62 -4.33
C GLY A 95 -16.09 -17.96 -4.39
N THR A 96 -16.96 -17.12 -3.84
CA THR A 96 -18.43 -17.29 -3.90
C THR A 96 -19.06 -16.57 -5.09
N GLY A 97 -18.31 -15.78 -5.86
CA GLY A 97 -18.85 -14.90 -6.91
C GLY A 97 -19.66 -13.70 -6.40
N LEU A 98 -19.55 -13.40 -5.11
CA LEU A 98 -20.29 -12.28 -4.51
C LEU A 98 -19.85 -10.94 -5.10
N VAL A 99 -18.54 -10.76 -5.32
CA VAL A 99 -17.99 -9.53 -5.94
C VAL A 99 -18.54 -9.35 -7.35
N ASP A 100 -18.57 -10.43 -8.14
CA ASP A 100 -19.09 -10.38 -9.51
C ASP A 100 -20.57 -9.99 -9.50
N THR A 101 -21.38 -10.65 -8.66
CA THR A 101 -22.81 -10.35 -8.50
C THR A 101 -23.06 -8.90 -8.07
N MET A 102 -22.30 -8.39 -7.12
CA MET A 102 -22.44 -7.00 -6.66
C MET A 102 -22.04 -6.03 -7.78
N THR A 103 -20.93 -6.28 -8.45
CA THR A 103 -20.42 -5.45 -9.55
C THR A 103 -21.41 -5.42 -10.70
N GLU A 104 -21.88 -6.56 -11.18
CA GLU A 104 -22.88 -6.67 -12.25
C GLU A 104 -24.19 -5.96 -11.89
N SER A 105 -24.66 -6.16 -10.66
CA SER A 105 -25.91 -5.52 -10.21
C SER A 105 -25.81 -3.99 -10.19
N LEU A 106 -24.68 -3.47 -9.72
CA LEU A 106 -24.46 -2.02 -9.68
C LEU A 106 -24.25 -1.44 -11.10
N LEU A 107 -23.52 -2.13 -11.95
CA LEU A 107 -23.25 -1.69 -13.32
C LEU A 107 -24.45 -1.88 -14.25
N SER A 108 -25.37 -2.80 -13.97
CA SER A 108 -26.57 -3.05 -14.80
C SER A 108 -27.51 -1.85 -14.90
N ILE A 109 -27.45 -0.94 -13.93
CA ILE A 109 -28.24 0.29 -13.90
C ILE A 109 -27.51 1.48 -14.52
N ALA A 110 -26.25 1.29 -14.94
CA ALA A 110 -25.44 2.36 -15.50
C ALA A 110 -25.87 2.67 -16.94
N THR A 111 -25.86 3.94 -17.25
CA THR A 111 -25.98 4.48 -18.61
C THR A 111 -24.73 5.30 -18.93
N GLU A 112 -24.56 5.72 -20.19
CA GLU A 112 -23.43 6.58 -20.57
C GLU A 112 -23.33 7.81 -19.64
N ASP A 113 -24.45 8.49 -19.36
CA ASP A 113 -24.49 9.70 -18.52
C ASP A 113 -24.27 9.42 -17.02
N THR A 114 -24.65 8.25 -16.53
CA THR A 114 -24.60 7.91 -15.10
C THR A 114 -23.42 7.03 -14.73
N PHE A 115 -22.68 6.53 -15.70
CA PHE A 115 -21.61 5.55 -15.48
C PHE A 115 -20.55 6.03 -14.46
N ALA A 116 -20.12 7.29 -14.56
CA ALA A 116 -19.12 7.83 -13.64
C ALA A 116 -19.60 7.78 -12.17
N VAL A 117 -20.88 8.11 -11.92
CA VAL A 117 -21.46 8.05 -10.58
C VAL A 117 -21.63 6.60 -10.13
N THR A 118 -22.09 5.73 -11.04
CA THR A 118 -22.26 4.30 -10.73
C THR A 118 -20.90 3.62 -10.43
N ALA A 119 -19.87 3.92 -11.22
CA ALA A 119 -18.51 3.42 -10.98
C ALA A 119 -17.95 3.93 -9.65
N TRP A 120 -18.18 5.20 -9.31
CA TRP A 120 -17.83 5.81 -8.04
C TRP A 120 -18.53 5.11 -6.86
N ILE A 121 -19.83 4.88 -6.94
CA ILE A 121 -20.60 4.15 -5.92
C ILE A 121 -20.10 2.72 -5.79
N THR A 122 -19.85 2.04 -6.91
CA THR A 122 -19.36 0.66 -6.94
C THR A 122 -18.00 0.52 -6.22
N GLY A 123 -17.03 1.37 -6.59
CA GLY A 123 -15.74 1.41 -5.90
C GLY A 123 -15.89 1.71 -4.41
N GLY A 124 -16.73 2.68 -4.05
CA GLY A 124 -16.97 3.01 -2.66
C GLY A 124 -17.59 1.88 -1.84
N ILE A 125 -18.59 1.18 -2.37
CA ILE A 125 -19.24 0.08 -1.67
C ILE A 125 -18.27 -1.10 -1.52
N LEU A 126 -17.58 -1.49 -2.59
CA LEU A 126 -16.68 -2.63 -2.56
C LEU A 126 -15.47 -2.38 -1.65
N ASN A 127 -14.95 -1.16 -1.62
CA ASN A 127 -13.85 -0.78 -0.74
C ASN A 127 -14.18 -0.96 0.76
N VAL A 128 -15.43 -0.83 1.17
CA VAL A 128 -15.81 -1.11 2.57
C VAL A 128 -15.49 -2.55 2.96
N PHE A 129 -15.61 -3.48 2.03
CA PHE A 129 -15.33 -4.90 2.27
C PHE A 129 -13.88 -5.28 1.95
N VAL A 130 -13.29 -4.61 0.98
CA VAL A 130 -11.94 -4.85 0.48
C VAL A 130 -11.12 -3.57 0.57
N PRO A 131 -10.69 -3.13 1.77
CA PRO A 131 -10.03 -1.85 1.98
C PRO A 131 -8.59 -1.83 1.44
N SER A 132 -8.45 -2.06 0.16
CA SER A 132 -7.16 -2.14 -0.54
C SER A 132 -7.35 -1.76 -2.00
N ALA A 133 -7.10 -0.52 -2.37
CA ALA A 133 -7.29 0.01 -3.72
C ALA A 133 -6.70 -0.89 -4.82
N GLY A 134 -5.43 -1.32 -4.65
CA GLY A 134 -4.79 -2.22 -5.61
C GLY A 134 -5.37 -3.64 -5.60
N GLY A 135 -5.70 -4.17 -4.42
CA GLY A 135 -6.30 -5.50 -4.26
C GLY A 135 -7.71 -5.56 -4.82
N GLU A 136 -8.51 -4.54 -4.57
CA GLU A 136 -9.86 -4.40 -5.10
C GLU A 136 -9.83 -4.25 -6.64
N TRP A 137 -9.01 -3.32 -7.15
CA TRP A 137 -8.86 -3.14 -8.60
C TRP A 137 -8.41 -4.39 -9.34
N ALA A 138 -7.53 -5.19 -8.75
CA ALA A 138 -7.09 -6.45 -9.36
C ALA A 138 -8.26 -7.44 -9.57
N ILE A 139 -9.33 -7.32 -8.79
CA ILE A 139 -10.51 -8.20 -8.87
C ILE A 139 -11.54 -7.64 -9.84
N ILE A 140 -11.90 -6.36 -9.68
CA ILE A 140 -13.06 -5.77 -10.38
C ILE A 140 -12.68 -4.87 -11.56
N GLY A 141 -11.41 -4.55 -11.72
CA GLY A 141 -10.96 -3.65 -12.80
C GLY A 141 -11.31 -4.16 -14.20
N GLY A 142 -11.21 -5.47 -14.42
CA GLY A 142 -11.61 -6.08 -15.69
C GLY A 142 -13.09 -5.85 -16.01
N PRO A 143 -14.03 -6.32 -15.18
CA PRO A 143 -15.47 -6.07 -15.34
C PRO A 143 -15.83 -4.59 -15.44
N MET A 144 -15.20 -3.72 -14.64
CA MET A 144 -15.44 -2.28 -14.66
C MET A 144 -15.04 -1.64 -15.99
N LEU A 145 -13.85 -2.01 -16.51
CA LEU A 145 -13.39 -1.52 -17.82
C LEU A 145 -14.24 -2.04 -18.98
N ALA A 146 -14.68 -3.32 -18.90
CA ALA A 146 -15.57 -3.88 -19.92
C ALA A 146 -16.90 -3.14 -19.96
N ALA A 147 -17.55 -2.93 -18.81
CA ALA A 147 -18.81 -2.17 -18.73
C ALA A 147 -18.67 -0.72 -19.21
N GLY A 148 -17.56 -0.06 -18.88
CA GLY A 148 -17.27 1.28 -19.40
C GLY A 148 -17.10 1.28 -20.92
N ALA A 149 -16.37 0.31 -21.47
CA ALA A 149 -16.16 0.19 -22.91
C ALA A 149 -17.46 -0.08 -23.67
N ASP A 150 -18.36 -0.92 -23.14
CA ASP A 150 -19.68 -1.20 -23.71
C ASP A 150 -20.57 0.05 -23.81
N LEU A 151 -20.37 1.01 -22.91
CA LEU A 151 -21.03 2.32 -22.90
C LEU A 151 -20.25 3.42 -23.63
N GLY A 152 -19.13 3.09 -24.27
CA GLY A 152 -18.28 4.06 -24.97
C GLY A 152 -17.42 4.96 -24.07
N ILE A 153 -17.32 4.63 -22.77
CA ILE A 153 -16.54 5.42 -21.80
C ILE A 153 -15.04 5.10 -21.89
N PRO A 154 -14.16 6.11 -22.01
CA PRO A 154 -12.73 5.89 -22.04
C PRO A 154 -12.22 5.23 -20.75
N ALA A 155 -11.26 4.30 -20.86
CA ALA A 155 -10.68 3.58 -19.72
C ALA A 155 -10.14 4.51 -18.62
N GLY A 156 -9.51 5.64 -18.99
CA GLY A 156 -9.03 6.63 -18.01
C GLY A 156 -10.15 7.27 -17.19
N GLN A 157 -11.31 7.52 -17.78
CA GLN A 157 -12.46 8.05 -17.07
C GLN A 157 -13.08 6.99 -16.15
N THR A 158 -13.16 5.74 -16.60
CA THR A 158 -13.59 4.60 -15.78
C THR A 158 -12.72 4.45 -14.53
N ILE A 159 -11.39 4.43 -14.73
CA ILE A 159 -10.43 4.29 -13.64
C ILE A 159 -10.55 5.47 -12.66
N ALA A 160 -10.63 6.70 -13.17
CA ALA A 160 -10.70 7.89 -12.33
C ALA A 160 -11.99 7.92 -11.48
N ALA A 161 -13.12 7.57 -12.07
CA ALA A 161 -14.41 7.53 -11.36
C ALA A 161 -14.41 6.47 -10.25
N TYR A 162 -13.94 5.25 -10.57
CA TYR A 162 -13.80 4.18 -9.62
C TYR A 162 -12.83 4.55 -8.47
N ALA A 163 -11.63 5.03 -8.81
CA ALA A 163 -10.61 5.39 -7.82
C ALA A 163 -11.08 6.51 -6.88
N ALA A 164 -11.90 7.42 -7.36
CA ALA A 164 -12.51 8.45 -6.51
C ALA A 164 -13.47 7.83 -5.48
N GLY A 165 -14.24 6.81 -5.85
CA GLY A 165 -15.15 6.10 -4.95
C GLY A 165 -14.39 5.32 -3.88
N ASP A 166 -13.41 4.55 -4.29
CA ASP A 166 -12.47 3.83 -3.42
C ASP A 166 -11.81 4.79 -2.42
N ALA A 167 -11.24 5.91 -2.90
CA ALA A 167 -10.57 6.87 -2.05
C ALA A 167 -11.49 7.50 -0.99
N HIS A 168 -12.75 7.82 -1.33
CA HIS A 168 -13.70 8.38 -0.38
C HIS A 168 -14.01 7.44 0.78
N THR A 169 -14.24 6.17 0.50
CA THR A 169 -14.57 5.20 1.56
C THR A 169 -13.33 4.73 2.31
N ASN A 170 -12.15 4.79 1.71
CA ASN A 170 -10.88 4.61 2.42
C ASN A 170 -10.70 5.63 3.55
N LEU A 171 -11.17 6.86 3.40
CA LEU A 171 -11.14 7.85 4.49
C LEU A 171 -11.98 7.42 5.70
N LEU A 172 -13.05 6.65 5.47
CA LEU A 172 -13.90 6.10 6.54
C LEU A 172 -13.31 4.85 7.19
N ASN A 173 -12.33 4.21 6.56
CA ASN A 173 -11.67 3.02 7.08
C ASN A 173 -10.31 3.39 7.69
N PRO A 174 -10.12 3.24 9.02
CA PRO A 174 -8.86 3.63 9.67
C PRO A 174 -7.71 2.67 9.39
N PHE A 175 -7.91 1.62 8.63
CA PHE A 175 -6.97 0.53 8.46
C PHE A 175 -5.62 1.00 7.87
N TRP A 176 -5.65 1.84 6.85
CA TRP A 176 -4.45 2.44 6.25
C TRP A 176 -3.67 3.33 7.23
N ALA A 177 -4.38 3.90 8.22
CA ALA A 177 -3.79 4.80 9.20
C ALA A 177 -3.14 4.08 10.40
N ILE A 178 -3.35 2.76 10.56
CA ILE A 178 -2.85 2.00 11.72
C ILE A 178 -1.36 2.22 11.99
N PRO A 179 -0.44 2.15 11.00
CA PRO A 179 0.98 2.42 11.26
C PRO A 179 1.23 3.83 11.74
N LEU A 180 0.56 4.82 11.15
CA LEU A 180 0.69 6.23 11.54
C LEU A 180 0.14 6.47 12.95
N LEU A 181 -1.00 5.89 13.27
CA LEU A 181 -1.61 5.97 14.60
C LEU A 181 -0.70 5.32 15.67
N ALA A 182 -0.06 4.21 15.35
CA ALA A 182 0.90 3.56 16.24
C ALA A 182 2.14 4.44 16.52
N ILE A 183 2.65 5.14 15.51
CA ILE A 183 3.80 6.04 15.64
C ILE A 183 3.43 7.31 16.43
N THR A 184 2.25 7.87 16.17
CA THR A 184 1.80 9.14 16.78
C THR A 184 1.15 8.97 18.14
N GLY A 185 0.76 7.73 18.52
CA GLY A 185 0.01 7.45 19.73
C GLY A 185 -1.45 7.95 19.69
N LEU A 186 -1.94 8.39 18.53
CA LEU A 186 -3.32 8.81 18.34
C LEU A 186 -4.25 7.59 18.24
N ARG A 187 -5.51 7.78 18.61
CA ARG A 187 -6.53 6.75 18.47
C ARG A 187 -7.33 6.97 17.19
N ALA A 188 -7.79 5.91 16.56
CA ALA A 188 -8.61 5.97 15.33
C ALA A 188 -9.79 6.95 15.48
N ARG A 189 -10.45 6.97 16.65
CA ARG A 189 -11.57 7.88 16.95
C ARG A 189 -11.18 9.36 16.88
N ASP A 190 -9.94 9.69 17.18
CA ASP A 190 -9.47 11.08 17.20
C ASP A 190 -9.26 11.60 15.75
N MET A 191 -9.09 10.69 14.78
CA MET A 191 -8.94 10.98 13.36
C MET A 191 -10.28 11.02 12.60
N PHE A 192 -11.25 10.18 12.98
CA PHE A 192 -12.52 10.03 12.23
C PHE A 192 -13.28 11.34 12.07
N GLY A 193 -13.27 12.21 13.06
CA GLY A 193 -13.94 13.51 13.00
C GLY A 193 -13.43 14.39 11.83
N TYR A 194 -12.17 14.23 11.48
CA TYR A 194 -11.53 14.99 10.37
C TYR A 194 -11.61 14.23 9.03
N ALA A 195 -11.76 12.91 9.05
CA ALA A 195 -11.81 12.10 7.84
C ALA A 195 -13.19 12.14 7.16
N ILE A 196 -14.24 12.51 7.92
CA ILE A 196 -15.65 12.54 7.44
C ILE A 196 -16.04 13.96 6.92
N THR A 197 -15.28 15.00 7.31
CA THR A 197 -15.53 16.38 6.88
C THR A 197 -14.76 16.75 5.65
#